data_3a155c1201a9b2b2a1865f338ecd6f7b
#
_entry.id   3a155c1201a9b2b2a1865f338ecd6f7b
#
_cell.length_a   1.000
_cell.length_b   1.000
_cell.length_c   1.000
_cell.angle_alpha   90.00
_cell.angle_beta   90.00
_cell.angle_gamma   90.00
#
_symmetry.space_group_name_H-M   'P 1'
#
loop_
_entity.id
_entity.type
_entity.pdbx_description
1 polymer ?
#
loop_
_entity_poly.entity_id
_entity_poly.type
_entity_poly.pdbx_seq_one_letter_code
_entity_poly.pdbx_strand_id
1 'polypeptide(L)'
;MQLPGLYNPGAIGLNSDLNVHLGFRQQWLGFENAPGTFSVNASMPLRAGKTLNGLGLVLTNESIGLFSTQLFQIQYAYKKKLLDGELSAGLQGGILQQNFNSGGIYIPNSEYHNPNDQAIPSGDIEGIIPDFSLGVWYSRPEFYAGLSASHLLGSKIKLSRKESTEEDKEVLFKVSQSYYLTGGYNINLSNPLYVLQPSILAKTDFVA
;
A
#
# COMPACT_ATOMS: atom_id res chain seq x y z
N MET A 1 4.78 13.67 -9.01
CA MET A 1 4.61 12.40 -8.24
C MET A 1 4.63 11.24 -9.21
N GLN A 2 5.54 10.28 -9.04
CA GLN A 2 5.81 9.28 -10.09
C GLN A 2 4.85 8.08 -10.09
N LEU A 3 4.18 7.77 -8.97
CA LEU A 3 3.34 6.58 -8.82
C LEU A 3 2.04 6.86 -8.03
N PRO A 4 1.13 7.67 -8.58
CA PRO A 4 -0.10 8.01 -7.87
C PRO A 4 -1.01 6.79 -7.64
N GLY A 5 -0.95 5.77 -8.50
CA GLY A 5 -1.72 4.53 -8.38
C GLY A 5 -1.41 3.68 -7.15
N LEU A 6 -0.26 3.88 -6.48
CA LEU A 6 0.05 3.21 -5.21
C LEU A 6 -0.77 3.77 -4.04
N TYR A 7 -1.18 5.04 -4.11
CA TYR A 7 -1.88 5.73 -3.03
C TYR A 7 -3.34 6.00 -3.35
N ASN A 8 -3.69 6.02 -4.65
CA ASN A 8 -5.04 6.34 -5.09
C ASN A 8 -5.45 5.45 -6.27
N PRO A 9 -6.39 4.51 -6.07
CA PRO A 9 -6.86 3.65 -7.16
C PRO A 9 -7.59 4.42 -8.27
N GLY A 10 -8.05 5.65 -8.03
CA GLY A 10 -8.59 6.52 -9.07
C GLY A 10 -7.55 7.01 -10.08
N ALA A 11 -6.28 6.95 -9.73
CA ALA A 11 -5.17 7.44 -10.56
C ALA A 11 -4.55 6.38 -11.48
N ILE A 12 -5.18 5.24 -11.68
CA ILE A 12 -4.66 4.18 -12.57
C ILE A 12 -5.18 4.33 -14.00
N GLY A 13 -4.42 3.78 -14.96
CA GLY A 13 -4.79 3.80 -16.38
C GLY A 13 -4.94 5.24 -16.94
N LEU A 14 -4.24 6.23 -16.39
CA LEU A 14 -4.24 7.61 -16.88
C LEU A 14 -3.56 7.71 -18.25
N ASN A 15 -2.56 6.90 -18.50
CA ASN A 15 -1.87 6.82 -19.78
C ASN A 15 -2.56 5.80 -20.69
N SER A 16 -2.31 5.94 -21.99
CA SER A 16 -2.87 5.05 -23.00
C SER A 16 -2.22 3.67 -23.07
N ASP A 17 -1.13 3.47 -22.31
CA ASP A 17 -0.25 2.32 -22.41
C ASP A 17 -0.26 1.49 -21.12
N LEU A 18 0.26 0.27 -21.21
CA LEU A 18 0.61 -0.53 -20.03
C LEU A 18 1.80 0.14 -19.33
N ASN A 19 1.60 0.50 -18.08
CA ASN A 19 2.65 1.03 -17.22
C ASN A 19 2.99 -0.01 -16.17
N VAL A 20 4.28 -0.35 -16.06
CA VAL A 20 4.79 -1.25 -15.01
C VAL A 20 5.90 -0.54 -14.26
N HIS A 21 5.74 -0.45 -12.96
CA HIS A 21 6.71 0.17 -12.07
C HIS A 21 7.19 -0.84 -11.04
N LEU A 22 8.50 -0.91 -10.90
CA LEU A 22 9.17 -1.71 -9.88
C LEU A 22 9.85 -0.74 -8.92
N GLY A 23 9.63 -0.93 -7.63
CA GLY A 23 10.25 -0.15 -6.57
C GLY A 23 10.99 -1.06 -5.59
N PHE A 24 12.21 -0.69 -5.27
CA PHE A 24 12.96 -1.30 -4.19
C PHE A 24 13.50 -0.20 -3.28
N ARG A 25 13.26 -0.36 -1.99
CA ARG A 25 13.75 0.56 -0.96
C ARG A 25 14.41 -0.25 0.14
N GLN A 26 15.63 0.11 0.49
CA GLN A 26 16.35 -0.41 1.64
C GLN A 26 16.75 0.73 2.55
N GLN A 27 16.45 0.63 3.84
CA GLN A 27 16.84 1.61 4.85
C GLN A 27 17.90 0.99 5.76
N TRP A 28 18.74 1.82 6.37
CA TRP A 28 19.76 1.41 7.35
C TRP A 28 20.65 0.24 6.88
N LEU A 29 21.24 0.39 5.71
CA LEU A 29 22.17 -0.60 5.15
C LEU A 29 23.27 -0.96 6.16
N GLY A 30 23.49 -2.26 6.38
CA GLY A 30 24.48 -2.77 7.32
C GLY A 30 23.93 -3.15 8.70
N PHE A 31 22.67 -2.87 8.97
CA PHE A 31 21.99 -3.36 10.18
C PHE A 31 21.21 -4.63 9.89
N GLU A 32 21.23 -5.58 10.83
CA GLU A 32 20.39 -6.78 10.75
C GLU A 32 18.91 -6.41 10.81
N ASN A 33 18.09 -7.12 10.03
CA ASN A 33 16.64 -6.89 9.95
C ASN A 33 16.24 -5.45 9.58
N ALA A 34 17.11 -4.75 8.87
CA ALA A 34 16.87 -3.40 8.39
C ALA A 34 15.63 -3.32 7.48
N PRO A 35 14.81 -2.25 7.57
CA PRO A 35 13.60 -2.11 6.79
C PRO A 35 13.87 -2.20 5.29
N GLY A 36 13.16 -3.09 4.62
CA GLY A 36 13.18 -3.27 3.17
C GLY A 36 11.77 -3.29 2.60
N THR A 37 11.58 -2.66 1.45
CA THR A 37 10.30 -2.67 0.75
C THR A 37 10.54 -2.99 -0.72
N PHE A 38 9.83 -3.95 -1.25
CA PHE A 38 9.73 -4.24 -2.68
C PHE A 38 8.30 -4.02 -3.13
N SER A 39 8.10 -3.31 -4.22
CA SER A 39 6.77 -3.04 -4.77
C SER A 39 6.74 -3.21 -6.29
N VAL A 40 5.63 -3.75 -6.76
CA VAL A 40 5.26 -3.82 -8.18
C VAL A 40 3.92 -3.12 -8.33
N ASN A 41 3.84 -2.17 -9.23
CA ASN A 41 2.59 -1.57 -9.64
C ASN A 41 2.47 -1.70 -11.16
N ALA A 42 1.44 -2.35 -11.63
CA ALA A 42 1.11 -2.45 -13.05
C ALA A 42 -0.27 -1.84 -13.28
N SER A 43 -0.41 -1.00 -14.30
CA SER A 43 -1.70 -0.44 -14.66
C SER A 43 -1.83 -0.26 -16.17
N MET A 44 -3.04 -0.46 -16.68
CA MET A 44 -3.34 -0.30 -18.09
C MET A 44 -4.74 0.30 -18.29
N PRO A 45 -4.97 1.00 -19.40
CA PRO A 45 -6.31 1.39 -19.79
C PRO A 45 -7.10 0.16 -20.24
N LEU A 46 -8.36 0.11 -19.83
CA LEU A 46 -9.32 -0.91 -20.24
C LEU A 46 -10.49 -0.23 -20.96
N ARG A 47 -10.71 -0.56 -22.22
CA ARG A 47 -11.88 -0.06 -22.95
C ARG A 47 -13.08 -0.93 -22.64
N ALA A 48 -14.08 -0.38 -21.95
CA ALA A 48 -15.35 -1.03 -21.69
C ALA A 48 -16.47 -0.23 -22.37
N GLY A 49 -16.96 -0.74 -23.50
CA GLY A 49 -17.93 -0.02 -24.34
C GLY A 49 -17.38 1.29 -24.87
N LYS A 50 -18.03 2.41 -24.53
CA LYS A 50 -17.65 3.77 -24.97
C LYS A 50 -16.74 4.50 -23.95
N THR A 51 -16.48 3.90 -22.80
CA THR A 51 -15.66 4.50 -21.75
C THR A 51 -14.27 3.86 -21.70
N LEU A 52 -13.27 4.70 -21.41
CA LEU A 52 -11.93 4.25 -21.10
C LEU A 52 -11.81 4.17 -19.58
N ASN A 53 -11.51 2.98 -19.06
CA ASN A 53 -11.38 2.70 -17.64
C ASN A 53 -9.91 2.36 -17.32
N GLY A 54 -9.59 2.19 -16.06
CA GLY A 54 -8.28 1.71 -15.61
C GLY A 54 -8.39 0.33 -14.96
N LEU A 55 -7.44 -0.54 -15.25
CA LEU A 55 -7.20 -1.80 -14.53
C LEU A 55 -5.79 -1.76 -13.97
N GLY A 56 -5.61 -2.20 -12.72
CA GLY A 56 -4.30 -2.18 -12.07
C GLY A 56 -4.09 -3.38 -11.15
N LEU A 57 -2.83 -3.60 -10.85
CA LEU A 57 -2.33 -4.60 -9.91
C LEU A 57 -1.27 -3.95 -9.03
N VAL A 58 -1.35 -4.19 -7.72
CA VAL A 58 -0.34 -3.79 -6.74
C VAL A 58 0.12 -5.01 -5.97
N LEU A 59 1.43 -5.19 -5.92
CA LEU A 59 2.12 -6.15 -5.07
C LEU A 59 3.09 -5.35 -4.21
N THR A 60 3.05 -5.54 -2.90
CA THR A 60 4.03 -4.95 -1.99
C THR A 60 4.48 -6.01 -0.99
N ASN A 61 5.78 -6.10 -0.79
CA ASN A 61 6.39 -6.89 0.26
C ASN A 61 7.27 -5.95 1.09
N GLU A 62 6.92 -5.80 2.35
CA GLU A 62 7.64 -4.96 3.31
C GLU A 62 8.15 -5.82 4.46
N SER A 63 9.41 -5.63 4.80
CA SER A 63 10.06 -6.30 5.94
C SER A 63 10.60 -5.26 6.89
N ILE A 64 10.21 -5.32 8.16
CA ILE A 64 10.64 -4.40 9.22
C ILE A 64 10.91 -5.20 10.48
N GLY A 65 12.16 -5.33 10.87
CA GLY A 65 12.54 -6.16 12.00
C GLY A 65 12.13 -7.62 11.76
N LEU A 66 11.35 -8.16 12.68
CA LEU A 66 10.84 -9.54 12.60
C LEU A 66 9.48 -9.65 11.89
N PHE A 67 8.92 -8.51 11.46
CA PHE A 67 7.64 -8.46 10.75
C PHE A 67 7.85 -8.43 9.25
N SER A 68 7.01 -9.19 8.52
CA SER A 68 6.89 -9.13 7.07
C SER A 68 5.43 -8.95 6.69
N THR A 69 5.17 -7.92 5.88
CA THR A 69 3.84 -7.59 5.38
C THR A 69 3.80 -7.81 3.88
N GLN A 70 2.87 -8.62 3.40
CA GLN A 70 2.64 -8.85 1.98
C GLN A 70 1.25 -8.33 1.61
N LEU A 71 1.18 -7.51 0.57
CA LEU A 71 -0.04 -6.91 0.09
C LEU A 71 -0.21 -7.27 -1.39
N PHE A 72 -1.34 -7.89 -1.71
CA PHE A 72 -1.77 -8.18 -3.08
C PHE A 72 -3.11 -7.51 -3.33
N GLN A 73 -3.20 -6.64 -4.34
CA GLN A 73 -4.42 -5.89 -4.61
C GLN A 73 -4.66 -5.74 -6.11
N ILE A 74 -5.93 -5.82 -6.50
CA ILE A 74 -6.42 -5.51 -7.84
C ILE A 74 -7.15 -4.17 -7.77
N GLN A 75 -6.94 -3.34 -8.79
CA GLN A 75 -7.50 -2.00 -8.88
C GLN A 75 -8.37 -1.88 -10.13
N TYR A 76 -9.48 -1.16 -9.99
CA TYR A 76 -10.33 -0.75 -11.11
C TYR A 76 -10.70 0.72 -10.96
N ALA A 77 -10.63 1.48 -12.06
CA ALA A 77 -11.00 2.88 -12.09
C ALA A 77 -11.99 3.14 -13.23
N TYR A 78 -13.14 3.68 -12.88
CA TYR A 78 -14.13 4.18 -13.84
C TYR A 78 -13.85 5.64 -14.14
N LYS A 79 -13.79 5.99 -15.43
CA LYS A 79 -13.40 7.32 -15.90
C LYS A 79 -14.51 7.97 -16.69
N LYS A 80 -14.70 9.26 -16.46
CA LYS A 80 -15.68 10.09 -17.15
C LYS A 80 -15.11 11.47 -17.45
N LYS A 81 -15.27 11.94 -18.68
CA LYS A 81 -14.94 13.32 -19.03
C LYS A 81 -15.88 14.28 -18.30
N LEU A 82 -15.32 15.27 -17.63
CA LEU A 82 -16.03 16.28 -16.86
C LEU A 82 -15.28 17.61 -16.89
N LEU A 83 -15.94 18.71 -17.27
CA LEU A 83 -15.40 20.10 -17.22
C LEU A 83 -13.97 20.22 -17.81
N ASP A 84 -13.79 19.85 -19.07
CA ASP A 84 -12.49 19.88 -19.79
C ASP A 84 -11.38 19.02 -19.16
N GLY A 85 -11.74 18.14 -18.23
CA GLY A 85 -10.85 17.18 -17.59
C GLY A 85 -11.44 15.78 -17.56
N GLU A 86 -10.77 14.90 -16.83
CA GLU A 86 -11.20 13.53 -16.57
C GLU A 86 -11.37 13.30 -15.08
N LEU A 87 -12.57 12.95 -14.66
CA LEU A 87 -12.87 12.48 -13.33
C LEU A 87 -12.79 10.96 -13.33
N SER A 88 -12.05 10.41 -12.40
CA SER A 88 -11.88 8.97 -12.21
C SER A 88 -12.24 8.57 -10.78
N ALA A 89 -13.08 7.56 -10.63
CA ALA A 89 -13.39 6.93 -9.36
C ALA A 89 -12.84 5.51 -9.36
N GLY A 90 -11.96 5.22 -8.40
CA GLY A 90 -11.26 3.95 -8.30
C GLY A 90 -11.65 3.17 -7.06
N LEU A 91 -11.66 1.87 -7.20
CA LEU A 91 -11.75 0.93 -6.10
C LEU A 91 -10.58 -0.06 -6.19
N GLN A 92 -10.18 -0.56 -5.04
CA GLN A 92 -9.08 -1.51 -4.90
C GLN A 92 -9.47 -2.53 -3.86
N GLY A 93 -9.24 -3.80 -4.18
CA GLY A 93 -9.51 -4.90 -3.27
C GLY A 93 -8.43 -5.96 -3.36
N GLY A 94 -8.17 -6.61 -2.23
CA GLY A 94 -7.13 -7.63 -2.16
C GLY A 94 -6.99 -8.25 -0.79
N ILE A 95 -5.81 -8.78 -0.53
CA ILE A 95 -5.44 -9.42 0.73
C ILE A 95 -4.16 -8.79 1.29
N LEU A 96 -4.13 -8.66 2.60
CA LEU A 96 -2.96 -8.28 3.38
C LEU A 96 -2.61 -9.45 4.28
N GLN A 97 -1.39 -9.96 4.14
CA GLN A 97 -0.81 -10.99 4.98
C GLN A 97 0.28 -10.38 5.85
N GLN A 98 0.21 -10.63 7.14
CA GLN A 98 1.21 -10.23 8.12
C GLN A 98 1.86 -11.48 8.69
N ASN A 99 3.19 -11.53 8.65
CA ASN A 99 3.97 -12.59 9.25
C ASN A 99 4.88 -12.02 10.34
N PHE A 100 5.06 -12.77 11.41
CA PHE A 100 6.04 -12.48 12.44
C PHE A 100 6.95 -13.69 12.63
N ASN A 101 8.26 -13.48 12.45
CA ASN A 101 9.29 -14.52 12.59
C ASN A 101 9.92 -14.43 13.98
N SER A 102 9.56 -15.35 14.86
CA SER A 102 10.09 -15.40 16.22
C SER A 102 11.50 -16.01 16.29
N GLY A 103 11.95 -16.72 15.25
CA GLY A 103 13.28 -17.35 15.22
C GLY A 103 14.45 -16.35 15.25
N GLY A 104 14.18 -15.07 14.99
CA GLY A 104 15.16 -13.98 15.10
C GLY A 104 15.27 -13.37 16.50
N ILE A 105 14.50 -13.86 17.49
CA ILE A 105 14.59 -13.35 18.88
C ILE A 105 15.77 -14.03 19.57
N TYR A 106 16.81 -13.25 19.84
CA TYR A 106 17.92 -13.71 20.67
C TYR A 106 17.58 -13.51 22.16
N ILE A 107 17.47 -14.60 22.90
CA ILE A 107 17.24 -14.58 24.34
C ILE A 107 18.55 -15.00 25.02
N PRO A 108 19.23 -14.10 25.77
CA PRO A 108 20.46 -14.45 26.48
C PRO A 108 20.18 -15.52 27.55
N ASN A 109 21.07 -16.49 27.68
CA ASN A 109 21.02 -17.43 28.81
C ASN A 109 21.25 -16.68 30.13
N SER A 110 20.24 -16.68 31.00
CA SER A 110 20.34 -16.14 32.36
C SER A 110 19.63 -17.04 33.35
N GLU A 111 19.97 -16.97 34.64
CA GLU A 111 19.27 -17.68 35.71
C GLU A 111 17.78 -17.37 35.80
N TYR A 112 17.37 -16.24 35.24
CA TYR A 112 15.98 -15.74 35.22
C TYR A 112 15.28 -16.03 33.87
N HIS A 113 15.95 -16.72 32.95
CA HIS A 113 15.37 -17.05 31.66
C HIS A 113 14.38 -18.21 31.81
N ASN A 114 13.13 -17.96 31.50
CA ASN A 114 12.10 -18.99 31.35
C ASN A 114 11.98 -19.40 29.86
N PRO A 115 12.48 -20.59 29.44
CA PRO A 115 12.37 -21.03 28.05
C PRO A 115 10.92 -21.16 27.56
N ASN A 116 9.96 -21.24 28.48
CA ASN A 116 8.53 -21.33 28.22
C ASN A 116 7.80 -20.02 28.52
N ASP A 117 8.46 -18.87 28.40
CA ASP A 117 7.78 -17.59 28.60
C ASP A 117 6.68 -17.42 27.54
N GLN A 118 5.44 -17.47 28.01
CA GLN A 118 4.24 -17.32 27.18
C GLN A 118 4.09 -15.92 26.58
N ALA A 119 4.88 -14.94 27.02
CA ALA A 119 4.88 -13.59 26.46
C ALA A 119 5.63 -13.55 25.12
N ILE A 120 6.52 -14.50 24.86
CA ILE A 120 7.28 -14.59 23.63
C ILE A 120 6.64 -15.66 22.75
N PRO A 121 6.05 -15.29 21.61
CA PRO A 121 5.50 -16.27 20.68
C PRO A 121 6.63 -17.18 20.18
N SER A 122 6.55 -18.47 20.46
CA SER A 122 7.50 -19.46 19.92
C SER A 122 6.97 -19.98 18.57
N GLY A 123 7.73 -19.75 17.48
CA GLY A 123 7.38 -20.16 16.12
C GLY A 123 6.82 -19.01 15.28
N ASP A 124 6.77 -19.22 13.98
CA ASP A 124 6.26 -18.25 13.04
C ASP A 124 4.74 -18.14 13.17
N ILE A 125 4.24 -16.93 13.31
CA ILE A 125 2.82 -16.62 13.35
C ILE A 125 2.43 -15.80 12.13
N GLU A 126 1.28 -16.14 11.55
CA GLU A 126 0.76 -15.46 10.36
C GLU A 126 -0.72 -15.11 10.51
N GLY A 127 -1.13 -14.06 9.81
CA GLY A 127 -2.52 -13.66 9.70
C GLY A 127 -2.81 -13.03 8.37
N ILE A 128 -3.98 -13.33 7.81
CA ILE A 128 -4.43 -12.82 6.52
C ILE A 128 -5.78 -12.13 6.71
N ILE A 129 -5.92 -10.95 6.12
CA ILE A 129 -7.18 -10.20 6.11
C ILE A 129 -7.49 -9.69 4.70
N PRO A 130 -8.78 -9.52 4.36
CA PRO A 130 -9.16 -8.75 3.19
C PRO A 130 -8.83 -7.27 3.40
N ASP A 131 -8.45 -6.60 2.31
CA ASP A 131 -8.15 -5.18 2.30
C ASP A 131 -8.88 -4.46 1.16
N PHE A 132 -9.44 -3.28 1.46
CA PHE A 132 -10.17 -2.46 0.50
C PHE A 132 -9.74 -1.00 0.59
N SER A 133 -9.69 -0.36 -0.58
CA SER A 133 -9.38 1.06 -0.70
C SER A 133 -10.28 1.71 -1.76
N LEU A 134 -10.55 2.99 -1.59
CA LEU A 134 -11.30 3.81 -2.53
C LEU A 134 -10.51 5.06 -2.86
N GLY A 135 -10.75 5.63 -4.05
CA GLY A 135 -10.14 6.87 -4.43
C GLY A 135 -10.88 7.59 -5.54
N VAL A 136 -10.74 8.90 -5.52
CA VAL A 136 -11.23 9.79 -6.57
C VAL A 136 -10.04 10.60 -7.08
N TRP A 137 -9.98 10.76 -8.39
CA TRP A 137 -8.93 11.51 -9.07
C TRP A 137 -9.54 12.38 -10.14
N TYR A 138 -9.14 13.65 -10.17
CA TYR A 138 -9.48 14.56 -11.23
C TYR A 138 -8.21 15.08 -11.88
N SER A 139 -8.14 15.04 -13.19
CA SER A 139 -6.99 15.51 -13.95
C SER A 139 -7.38 16.36 -15.17
N ARG A 140 -6.60 17.40 -15.37
CA ARG A 140 -6.58 18.25 -16.57
C ARG A 140 -5.13 18.38 -17.05
N PRO A 141 -4.88 18.92 -18.25
CA PRO A 141 -3.53 19.16 -18.71
C PRO A 141 -2.70 20.03 -17.75
N GLU A 142 -3.34 20.99 -17.07
CA GLU A 142 -2.69 21.96 -16.19
C GLU A 142 -2.51 21.45 -14.76
N PHE A 143 -3.45 20.67 -14.24
CA PHE A 143 -3.40 20.23 -12.85
C PHE A 143 -4.09 18.89 -12.61
N TYR A 144 -3.77 18.30 -11.48
CA TYR A 144 -4.49 17.16 -10.95
C TYR A 144 -4.74 17.30 -9.46
N ALA A 145 -5.81 16.65 -8.97
CA ALA A 145 -6.12 16.53 -7.57
C ALA A 145 -6.73 15.14 -7.29
N GLY A 146 -6.46 14.58 -6.12
CA GLY A 146 -6.98 13.28 -5.74
C GLY A 146 -7.15 13.13 -4.25
N LEU A 147 -8.18 12.37 -3.88
CA LEU A 147 -8.46 11.93 -2.53
C LEU A 147 -8.57 10.41 -2.52
N SER A 148 -8.00 9.76 -1.51
CA SER A 148 -8.17 8.32 -1.33
C SER A 148 -8.15 7.92 0.13
N ALA A 149 -8.75 6.77 0.39
CA ALA A 149 -8.76 6.12 1.68
C ALA A 149 -8.38 4.66 1.50
N SER A 150 -7.36 4.21 2.22
CA SER A 150 -6.84 2.83 2.18
C SER A 150 -7.12 2.12 3.50
N HIS A 151 -7.13 0.79 3.44
CA HIS A 151 -7.38 -0.09 4.59
C HIS A 151 -8.74 0.21 5.25
N LEU A 152 -9.78 0.39 4.42
CA LEU A 152 -11.11 0.86 4.86
C LEU A 152 -11.75 -0.03 5.92
N LEU A 153 -11.47 -1.33 5.92
CA LEU A 153 -12.02 -2.26 6.90
C LEU A 153 -11.45 -2.04 8.30
N GLY A 154 -10.29 -1.38 8.45
CA GLY A 154 -9.64 -1.17 9.74
C GLY A 154 -9.47 -2.46 10.53
N SER A 155 -9.21 -3.58 9.83
CA SER A 155 -9.32 -4.92 10.37
C SER A 155 -8.25 -5.19 11.42
N LYS A 156 -8.60 -5.99 12.42
CA LYS A 156 -7.63 -6.58 13.34
C LYS A 156 -7.16 -7.91 12.76
N ILE A 157 -5.86 -8.03 12.54
CA ILE A 157 -5.25 -9.28 12.13
C ILE A 157 -5.06 -10.13 13.38
N LYS A 158 -5.65 -11.30 13.39
CA LYS A 158 -5.35 -12.33 14.37
C LYS A 158 -4.15 -13.12 13.87
N LEU A 159 -3.03 -12.96 14.55
CA LEU A 159 -1.84 -13.72 14.28
C LEU A 159 -1.94 -15.03 15.07
N SER A 160 -2.00 -16.15 14.38
CA SER A 160 -2.05 -17.48 14.99
C SER A 160 -0.90 -18.34 14.48
N ARG A 161 -0.48 -19.28 15.32
CA ARG A 161 0.54 -20.27 14.95
C ARG A 161 -0.03 -21.25 13.93
N LYS A 162 0.77 -21.67 12.98
CA LYS A 162 0.39 -22.61 11.91
C LYS A 162 0.03 -24.04 12.43
N GLU A 163 0.43 -24.38 13.65
CA GLU A 163 0.32 -25.75 14.22
C GLU A 163 -0.40 -25.81 15.57
N SER A 164 -1.13 -24.77 16.01
CA SER A 164 -1.66 -24.74 17.37
C SER A 164 -3.09 -25.25 17.53
N THR A 165 -3.28 -26.01 18.61
CA THR A 165 -4.57 -26.45 19.16
C THR A 165 -5.04 -25.39 20.18
N GLU A 166 -6.20 -24.88 20.01
CA GLU A 166 -7.17 -24.11 20.82
C GLU A 166 -6.77 -23.17 22.01
N GLU A 167 -5.56 -23.08 22.52
CA GLU A 167 -5.24 -22.25 23.71
C GLU A 167 -4.17 -21.17 23.52
N ASP A 168 -3.69 -20.92 22.29
CA ASP A 168 -2.63 -19.93 22.07
C ASP A 168 -3.18 -18.49 22.06
N LYS A 169 -2.51 -17.61 22.83
CA LYS A 169 -2.82 -16.18 22.90
C LYS A 169 -2.79 -15.55 21.51
N GLU A 170 -3.93 -15.09 21.03
CA GLU A 170 -4.04 -14.34 19.79
C GLU A 170 -3.32 -12.98 19.95
N VAL A 171 -2.30 -12.75 19.14
CA VAL A 171 -1.71 -11.43 19.03
C VAL A 171 -2.54 -10.63 18.00
N LEU A 172 -3.16 -9.56 18.46
CA LEU A 172 -3.99 -8.71 17.62
C LEU A 172 -3.14 -7.57 17.03
N PHE A 173 -2.98 -7.56 15.72
CA PHE A 173 -2.38 -6.45 15.00
C PHE A 173 -3.48 -5.61 14.33
N LYS A 174 -3.54 -4.32 14.63
CA LYS A 174 -4.56 -3.42 14.06
C LYS A 174 -3.99 -2.72 12.83
N VAL A 175 -4.63 -2.91 11.68
CA VAL A 175 -4.36 -2.14 10.47
C VAL A 175 -5.20 -0.87 10.51
N SER A 176 -4.54 0.29 10.65
CA SER A 176 -5.22 1.60 10.68
C SER A 176 -5.58 2.06 9.27
N GLN A 177 -6.72 2.71 9.15
CA GLN A 177 -7.12 3.40 7.92
C GLN A 177 -6.13 4.52 7.60
N SER A 178 -5.87 4.75 6.33
CA SER A 178 -5.01 5.85 5.88
C SER A 178 -5.72 6.67 4.82
N TYR A 179 -5.66 7.99 4.98
CA TYR A 179 -6.27 8.95 4.08
C TYR A 179 -5.19 9.76 3.38
N TYR A 180 -5.35 9.95 2.09
CA TYR A 180 -4.39 10.66 1.26
C TYR A 180 -5.06 11.81 0.52
N LEU A 181 -4.41 12.97 0.53
CA LEU A 181 -4.70 14.11 -0.33
C LEU A 181 -3.51 14.31 -1.26
N THR A 182 -3.76 14.35 -2.53
CA THR A 182 -2.73 14.52 -3.56
C THR A 182 -3.11 15.68 -4.48
N GLY A 183 -2.13 16.47 -4.89
CA GLY A 183 -2.34 17.51 -5.88
C GLY A 183 -1.06 17.88 -6.60
N GLY A 184 -1.19 18.43 -7.80
CA GLY A 184 -0.07 18.92 -8.56
C GLY A 184 -0.50 19.84 -9.69
N TYR A 185 0.45 20.65 -10.16
CA TYR A 185 0.22 21.63 -11.22
C TYR A 185 1.35 21.58 -12.25
N ASN A 186 1.00 21.70 -13.53
CA ASN A 186 1.94 21.74 -14.64
C ASN A 186 2.12 23.19 -15.10
N ILE A 187 3.27 23.76 -14.85
CA ILE A 187 3.63 25.13 -15.25
C ILE A 187 4.53 25.03 -16.50
N ASN A 188 3.97 25.40 -17.63
CA ASN A 188 4.74 25.52 -18.87
C ASN A 188 5.61 26.77 -18.79
N LEU A 189 6.93 26.63 -18.88
CA LEU A 189 7.86 27.73 -18.89
C LEU A 189 7.96 28.35 -20.32
N SER A 190 8.53 29.55 -20.43
CA SER A 190 8.73 30.23 -21.71
C SER A 190 9.56 29.40 -22.70
N ASN A 191 10.44 28.54 -22.23
CA ASN A 191 11.10 27.50 -23.03
C ASN A 191 10.25 26.22 -23.00
N PRO A 192 9.66 25.79 -24.15
CA PRO A 192 8.76 24.63 -24.21
C PRO A 192 9.42 23.29 -23.89
N LEU A 193 10.76 23.24 -23.76
CA LEU A 193 11.50 22.06 -23.34
C LEU A 193 11.38 21.79 -21.82
N TYR A 194 10.90 22.77 -21.05
CA TYR A 194 10.84 22.66 -19.59
C TYR A 194 9.41 22.85 -19.08
N VAL A 195 8.96 21.88 -18.28
CA VAL A 195 7.71 21.94 -17.53
C VAL A 195 8.03 21.80 -16.05
N LEU A 196 7.63 22.77 -15.24
CA LEU A 196 7.75 22.69 -13.79
C LEU A 196 6.49 22.02 -13.21
N GLN A 197 6.67 20.96 -12.44
CA GLN A 197 5.58 20.15 -11.90
C GLN A 197 5.63 20.09 -10.36
N PRO A 198 5.26 21.18 -9.64
CA PRO A 198 5.11 21.12 -8.20
C PRO A 198 3.98 20.14 -7.84
N SER A 199 4.22 19.31 -6.79
CA SER A 199 3.25 18.34 -6.31
C SER A 199 3.28 18.24 -4.80
N ILE A 200 2.13 17.90 -4.23
CA ILE A 200 1.96 17.66 -2.79
C ILE A 200 1.28 16.32 -2.56
N LEU A 201 1.72 15.62 -1.53
CA LEU A 201 1.06 14.44 -0.97
C LEU A 201 0.97 14.63 0.55
N ALA A 202 -0.25 14.65 1.07
CA ALA A 202 -0.50 14.59 2.51
C ALA A 202 -1.11 13.23 2.86
N LYS A 203 -0.65 12.65 3.97
CA LYS A 203 -1.16 11.39 4.54
C LYS A 203 -1.54 11.60 5.99
N THR A 204 -2.68 11.06 6.40
CA THR A 204 -3.10 11.00 7.81
C THR A 204 -3.85 9.70 8.09
N ASP A 205 -3.82 9.23 9.32
CA ASP A 205 -4.61 8.10 9.83
C ASP A 205 -5.68 8.55 10.84
N PHE A 206 -5.70 9.85 11.20
CA PHE A 206 -6.56 10.45 12.23
C PHE A 206 -6.50 9.74 13.59
N VAL A 207 -5.44 8.99 13.87
CA VAL A 207 -5.18 8.40 15.17
C VAL A 207 -4.30 9.40 15.95
N ALA A 208 -4.86 9.99 17.00
CA ALA A 208 -4.16 10.87 17.92
C ALA A 208 -3.69 10.11 19.15
#